data_613608769d5ab5b78f5f56312d1fa826
#
_entry.id   613608769d5ab5b78f5f56312d1fa826
#
_cell.length_a   1.000
_cell.length_b   1.000
_cell.length_c   1.000
_cell.angle_alpha   90.00
_cell.angle_beta   90.00
_cell.angle_gamma   90.00
#
_symmetry.space_group_name_H-M   'P 1'
#
loop_
_entity.id
_entity.type
_entity.pdbx_description
1 polymer ?
#
loop_
_entity_poly.entity_id
_entity_poly.type
_entity_poly.pdbx_seq_one_letter_code
_entity_poly.pdbx_strand_id
1 'polypeptide(L)'
;MSVIHIELNRLLIGAERLCTSRNRSLPVELGKSLYEECEGGVLFSQAHYLLDSSHCDYTNEIACVTFDESLSCWLVMVPLEGDVESDSVNWGPYPYLPKSKDLDAILAEIEKDPKSYFWS
;
A
#
# COMPACT_ATOMS: atom_id res chain seq x y z
N MET A 1 0.13 -25.08 -10.60
CA MET A 1 0.15 -23.64 -10.36
C MET A 1 -0.82 -23.32 -9.24
N SER A 2 -0.36 -22.69 -8.18
CA SER A 2 -1.24 -22.38 -7.06
C SER A 2 -2.11 -21.17 -7.34
N VAL A 3 -3.29 -21.11 -6.73
CA VAL A 3 -4.23 -19.99 -6.84
C VAL A 3 -3.56 -18.69 -6.37
N ILE A 4 -2.67 -18.79 -5.38
CA ILE A 4 -1.90 -17.67 -4.85
C ILE A 4 -1.12 -16.95 -5.95
N HIS A 5 -0.52 -17.70 -6.87
CA HIS A 5 0.30 -17.10 -7.93
C HIS A 5 -0.50 -16.20 -8.85
N ILE A 6 -1.71 -16.63 -9.19
CA ILE A 6 -2.62 -15.84 -10.03
C ILE A 6 -3.09 -14.59 -9.28
N GLU A 7 -3.43 -14.75 -8.01
CA GLU A 7 -3.92 -13.65 -7.17
C GLU A 7 -2.83 -12.61 -6.93
N LEU A 8 -1.60 -13.03 -6.66
CA LEU A 8 -0.49 -12.11 -6.49
C LEU A 8 -0.21 -11.32 -7.77
N ASN A 9 -0.31 -11.97 -8.93
CA ASN A 9 -0.12 -11.29 -10.20
C ASN A 9 -1.18 -10.20 -10.43
N ARG A 10 -2.44 -10.48 -10.08
CA ARG A 10 -3.52 -9.50 -10.15
C ARG A 10 -3.23 -8.31 -9.23
N LEU A 11 -2.76 -8.59 -8.03
CA LEU A 11 -2.41 -7.54 -7.06
C LEU A 11 -1.26 -6.67 -7.59
N LEU A 12 -0.22 -7.27 -8.15
CA LEU A 12 0.92 -6.53 -8.68
C LEU A 12 0.50 -5.60 -9.83
N ILE A 13 -0.34 -6.08 -10.73
CA ILE A 13 -0.86 -5.27 -11.84
C ILE A 13 -1.70 -4.11 -11.29
N GLY A 14 -2.56 -4.40 -10.32
CA GLY A 14 -3.40 -3.39 -9.70
C GLY A 14 -2.59 -2.34 -8.95
N ALA A 15 -1.54 -2.77 -8.24
CA ALA A 15 -0.66 -1.86 -7.51
C ALA A 15 0.07 -0.92 -8.46
N GLU A 16 0.56 -1.44 -9.59
CA GLU A 16 1.23 -0.61 -10.60
C GLU A 16 0.27 0.45 -11.15
N ARG A 17 -0.94 0.04 -11.50
CA ARG A 17 -1.95 0.97 -12.01
C ARG A 17 -2.30 2.05 -10.99
N LEU A 18 -2.46 1.66 -9.75
CA LEU A 18 -2.78 2.55 -8.65
C LEU A 18 -1.69 3.61 -8.48
N CYS A 19 -0.43 3.19 -8.38
CA CYS A 19 0.69 4.11 -8.21
C CYS A 19 0.87 5.02 -9.42
N THR A 20 0.73 4.48 -10.63
CA THR A 20 0.82 5.27 -11.86
C THR A 20 -0.27 6.33 -11.90
N SER A 21 -1.50 5.97 -11.57
CA SER A 21 -2.63 6.89 -11.55
C SER A 21 -2.41 8.03 -10.55
N ARG A 22 -1.99 7.71 -9.34
CA ARG A 22 -1.74 8.72 -8.32
C ARG A 22 -0.58 9.64 -8.73
N ASN A 23 0.50 9.07 -9.27
CA ASN A 23 1.67 9.87 -9.65
C ASN A 23 1.38 10.81 -10.82
N ARG A 24 0.42 10.48 -11.67
CA ARG A 24 -0.02 11.36 -12.75
C ARG A 24 -0.92 12.48 -12.25
N SER A 25 -1.71 12.22 -11.22
CA SER A 25 -2.73 13.14 -10.74
C SER A 25 -2.21 14.12 -9.71
N LEU A 26 -1.10 13.80 -9.05
CA LEU A 26 -0.57 14.57 -7.94
C LEU A 26 0.82 15.12 -8.25
N PRO A 27 1.14 16.35 -7.79
CA PRO A 27 2.48 16.87 -7.95
C PRO A 27 3.48 16.10 -7.08
N VAL A 28 4.72 16.02 -7.57
CA VAL A 28 5.81 15.30 -6.90
C VAL A 28 6.06 15.84 -5.49
N GLU A 29 5.76 17.11 -5.27
CA GLU A 29 5.94 17.78 -3.98
C GLU A 29 5.10 17.15 -2.86
N LEU A 30 3.99 16.50 -3.22
CA LEU A 30 3.14 15.81 -2.25
C LEU A 30 3.59 14.37 -1.99
N GLY A 31 4.69 13.95 -2.63
CA GLY A 31 5.20 12.61 -2.50
C GLY A 31 4.84 11.74 -3.69
N LYS A 32 5.61 10.70 -3.89
CA LYS A 32 5.39 9.75 -4.99
C LYS A 32 4.91 8.42 -4.42
N SER A 33 3.87 7.87 -5.03
CA SER A 33 3.34 6.57 -4.63
C SER A 33 4.19 5.45 -5.22
N LEU A 34 4.62 4.53 -4.36
CA LEU A 34 5.46 3.40 -4.73
C LEU A 34 4.86 2.11 -4.22
N TYR A 35 5.25 1.01 -4.84
CA TYR A 35 4.91 -0.31 -4.34
C TYR A 35 6.10 -1.25 -4.52
N GLU A 36 6.15 -2.28 -3.69
CA GLU A 36 7.13 -3.35 -3.85
C GLU A 36 6.50 -4.67 -3.44
N GLU A 37 6.94 -5.74 -4.06
CA GLU A 37 6.47 -7.08 -3.72
C GLU A 37 7.03 -7.49 -2.38
N CYS A 38 6.18 -8.04 -1.53
CA CYS A 38 6.58 -8.60 -0.25
C CYS A 38 6.05 -10.03 -0.13
N GLU A 39 6.38 -10.73 0.95
CA GLU A 39 5.92 -12.09 1.14
C GLU A 39 4.39 -12.14 1.21
N GLY A 40 3.78 -12.79 0.25
CA GLY A 40 2.33 -12.96 0.19
C GLY A 40 1.54 -11.76 -0.27
N GLY A 41 2.21 -10.68 -0.73
CA GLY A 41 1.47 -9.49 -1.14
C GLY A 41 2.33 -8.35 -1.64
N VAL A 42 1.85 -7.13 -1.38
CA VAL A 42 2.49 -5.89 -1.85
C VAL A 42 2.51 -4.88 -0.71
N LEU A 43 3.64 -4.21 -0.58
CA LEU A 43 3.82 -3.09 0.33
C LEU A 43 3.73 -1.77 -0.44
N PHE A 44 2.83 -0.90 -0.03
CA PHE A 44 2.71 0.45 -0.60
C PHE A 44 3.49 1.42 0.26
N SER A 45 4.21 2.33 -0.39
CA SER A 45 5.05 3.33 0.28
C SER A 45 4.87 4.69 -0.39
N GLN A 46 5.22 5.74 0.34
CA GLN A 46 5.24 7.09 -0.18
C GLN A 46 6.66 7.63 -0.08
N ALA A 47 7.22 8.02 -1.23
CA ALA A 47 8.54 8.62 -1.28
C ALA A 47 8.43 10.13 -1.20
N HIS A 48 9.25 10.74 -0.36
CA HIS A 48 9.28 12.19 -0.18
C HIS A 48 10.58 12.76 -0.71
N TYR A 49 10.48 13.91 -1.39
CA TYR A 49 11.61 14.60 -2.00
C TYR A 49 11.72 15.99 -1.40
N LEU A 50 12.94 16.40 -1.08
CA LEU A 50 13.18 17.78 -0.68
C LEU A 50 13.10 18.69 -1.91
N LEU A 51 12.77 19.94 -1.69
CA LEU A 51 12.83 20.98 -2.73
C LEU A 51 14.24 20.98 -3.33
N ASP A 52 14.31 21.02 -4.65
CA ASP A 52 15.55 21.01 -5.42
C ASP A 52 16.30 19.67 -5.42
N SER A 53 15.73 18.62 -4.87
CA SER A 53 16.34 17.29 -4.88
C SER A 53 15.73 16.42 -5.97
N SER A 54 16.59 15.77 -6.74
CA SER A 54 16.15 14.75 -7.71
C SER A 54 16.15 13.35 -7.10
N HIS A 55 16.55 13.24 -5.82
CA HIS A 55 16.64 11.97 -5.11
C HIS A 55 15.58 11.88 -4.02
N CYS A 56 15.11 10.68 -3.79
CA CYS A 56 14.20 10.39 -2.69
C CYS A 56 14.95 10.56 -1.36
N ASP A 57 14.44 11.40 -0.48
CA ASP A 57 15.06 11.64 0.82
C ASP A 57 14.65 10.61 1.86
N TYR A 58 13.39 10.20 1.84
CA TYR A 58 12.90 9.16 2.73
C TYR A 58 11.59 8.59 2.19
N THR A 59 11.25 7.39 2.67
CA THR A 59 10.00 6.73 2.32
C THR A 59 9.23 6.38 3.60
N ASN A 60 7.91 6.50 3.52
CA ASN A 60 7.02 6.05 4.58
C ASN A 60 6.23 4.83 4.11
N GLU A 61 6.14 3.81 4.93
CA GLU A 61 5.29 2.67 4.65
C GLU A 61 3.82 3.08 4.86
N ILE A 62 2.97 2.79 3.89
CA ILE A 62 1.58 3.25 3.87
C ILE A 62 0.60 2.14 4.17
N ALA A 63 0.76 1.00 3.50
CA ALA A 63 -0.16 -0.12 3.64
C ALA A 63 0.49 -1.38 3.11
N CYS A 64 0.05 -2.52 3.63
CA CYS A 64 0.45 -3.83 3.13
C CYS A 64 -0.80 -4.63 2.81
N VAL A 65 -0.89 -5.12 1.57
CA VAL A 65 -2.01 -5.95 1.13
C VAL A 65 -1.48 -7.35 0.90
N THR A 66 -2.04 -8.32 1.63
CA THR A 66 -1.62 -9.72 1.53
C THR A 66 -2.83 -10.61 1.26
N PHE A 67 -2.57 -11.77 0.65
CA PHE A 67 -3.62 -12.76 0.40
C PHE A 67 -3.58 -13.87 1.45
N ASP A 68 -4.70 -14.11 2.10
CA ASP A 68 -4.85 -15.18 3.08
C ASP A 68 -5.53 -16.38 2.41
N GLU A 69 -4.77 -17.46 2.19
CA GLU A 69 -5.28 -18.67 1.53
C GLU A 69 -6.39 -19.34 2.33
N SER A 70 -6.25 -19.37 3.65
CA SER A 70 -7.22 -20.07 4.49
C SER A 70 -8.59 -19.42 4.47
N LEU A 71 -8.62 -18.09 4.34
CA LEU A 71 -9.86 -17.31 4.25
C LEU A 71 -10.26 -17.00 2.82
N SER A 72 -9.37 -17.26 1.86
CA SER A 72 -9.54 -16.91 0.45
C SER A 72 -9.92 -15.44 0.27
N CYS A 73 -9.24 -14.55 0.99
CA CYS A 73 -9.50 -13.12 0.92
C CYS A 73 -8.22 -12.33 1.07
N TRP A 74 -8.32 -11.03 0.77
CA TRP A 74 -7.23 -10.08 0.90
C TRP A 74 -7.30 -9.40 2.26
N LEU A 75 -6.13 -9.19 2.88
CA LEU A 75 -6.02 -8.48 4.14
C LEU A 75 -5.35 -7.14 3.89
N VAL A 76 -5.86 -6.09 4.54
CA VAL A 76 -5.30 -4.75 4.45
C VAL A 76 -4.73 -4.37 5.81
N MET A 77 -3.41 -4.19 5.85
CA MET A 77 -2.70 -3.82 7.07
C MET A 77 -2.13 -2.43 6.91
N VAL A 78 -2.14 -1.67 7.99
CA VAL A 78 -1.61 -0.30 8.01
C VAL A 78 -0.64 -0.17 9.18
N PRO A 79 0.35 0.75 9.07
CA PRO A 79 1.24 1.02 10.19
C PRO A 79 0.46 1.65 11.34
N LEU A 80 0.70 1.14 12.54
CA LEU A 80 0.14 1.70 13.76
C LEU A 80 1.15 2.67 14.36
N GLU A 81 0.66 3.72 15.02
CA GLU A 81 1.54 4.58 15.79
C GLU A 81 2.18 3.75 16.88
N GLY A 82 3.46 3.50 16.73
CA GLY A 82 4.20 2.67 17.66
C GLY A 82 5.05 3.48 18.60
N ASP A 83 5.67 2.75 19.50
CA ASP A 83 6.63 3.30 20.44
C ASP A 83 7.81 3.88 19.66
N VAL A 84 8.18 5.13 19.96
CA VAL A 84 9.26 5.84 19.29
C VAL A 84 10.61 5.12 19.47
N GLU A 85 10.69 4.24 20.45
CA GLU A 85 11.91 3.49 20.76
C GLU A 85 12.08 2.21 19.95
N SER A 86 11.06 1.83 19.16
CA SER A 86 11.10 0.61 18.37
C SER A 86 11.43 0.95 16.92
N ASP A 87 12.51 0.36 16.40
CA ASP A 87 12.87 0.48 14.98
C ASP A 87 11.93 -0.32 14.07
N SER A 88 11.02 -1.10 14.62
CA SER A 88 10.08 -1.90 13.87
C SER A 88 8.71 -1.24 13.83
N VAL A 89 8.12 -1.25 12.62
CA VAL A 89 6.77 -0.74 12.41
C VAL A 89 5.77 -1.79 12.89
N ASN A 90 4.85 -1.38 13.76
CA ASN A 90 3.75 -2.24 14.16
C ASN A 90 2.65 -2.14 13.13
N TRP A 91 2.15 -3.28 12.67
CA TRP A 91 1.09 -3.36 11.68
C TRP A 91 -0.22 -3.80 12.31
N GLY A 92 -1.31 -3.17 11.89
CA GLY A 92 -2.65 -3.55 12.33
C GLY A 92 -3.63 -3.49 11.17
N PRO A 93 -4.83 -4.06 11.34
CA PRO A 93 -5.81 -4.04 10.25
C PRO A 93 -6.34 -2.65 9.99
N TYR A 94 -6.53 -2.33 8.70
CA TYR A 94 -7.16 -1.07 8.31
C TYR A 94 -8.62 -1.07 8.79
N PRO A 95 -9.03 -0.12 9.64
CA PRO A 95 -10.33 -0.21 10.32
C PRO A 95 -11.55 -0.09 9.41
N TYR A 96 -11.42 0.55 8.26
CA TYR A 96 -12.57 0.77 7.37
C TYR A 96 -12.77 -0.34 6.34
N LEU A 97 -11.74 -1.13 6.07
CA LEU A 97 -11.80 -2.27 5.16
C LEU A 97 -10.66 -3.23 5.49
N PRO A 98 -10.74 -3.97 6.60
CA PRO A 98 -9.62 -4.81 7.05
C PRO A 98 -9.40 -6.04 6.17
N LYS A 99 -10.44 -6.52 5.51
CA LYS A 99 -10.35 -7.67 4.60
C LYS A 99 -11.46 -7.61 3.58
N SER A 100 -11.21 -8.21 2.41
CA SER A 100 -12.23 -8.31 1.36
C SER A 100 -11.85 -9.40 0.37
N LYS A 101 -12.85 -10.02 -0.22
CA LYS A 101 -12.65 -10.92 -1.36
C LYS A 101 -12.55 -10.17 -2.66
N ASP A 102 -12.93 -8.88 -2.67
CA ASP A 102 -12.89 -8.02 -3.84
C ASP A 102 -11.64 -7.17 -3.83
N LEU A 103 -10.64 -7.57 -4.60
CA LEU A 103 -9.37 -6.85 -4.70
C LEU A 103 -9.58 -5.44 -5.27
N ASP A 104 -10.49 -5.28 -6.21
CA ASP A 104 -10.75 -3.97 -6.82
C ASP A 104 -11.29 -2.98 -5.79
N ALA A 105 -12.11 -3.45 -4.85
CA ALA A 105 -12.62 -2.61 -3.77
C ALA A 105 -11.48 -2.14 -2.87
N ILE A 106 -10.53 -3.02 -2.56
CA ILE A 106 -9.36 -2.69 -1.73
C ILE A 106 -8.48 -1.67 -2.44
N LEU A 107 -8.17 -1.91 -3.71
CA LEU A 107 -7.32 -1.01 -4.49
C LEU A 107 -7.97 0.36 -4.65
N ALA A 108 -9.28 0.42 -4.87
CA ALA A 108 -10.01 1.68 -4.97
C ALA A 108 -9.98 2.45 -3.65
N GLU A 109 -10.11 1.76 -2.53
CA GLU A 109 -10.05 2.37 -1.21
C GLU A 109 -8.67 3.00 -0.96
N ILE A 110 -7.60 2.29 -1.32
CA ILE A 110 -6.24 2.79 -1.16
C ILE A 110 -5.97 3.96 -2.11
N GLU A 111 -6.35 3.84 -3.39
CA GLU A 111 -6.10 4.87 -4.39
C GLU A 111 -6.81 6.17 -4.06
N LYS A 112 -8.09 6.11 -3.76
CA LYS A 112 -8.92 7.28 -3.51
C LYS A 112 -8.77 7.83 -2.11
N ASP A 113 -8.40 6.96 -1.18
CA ASP A 113 -8.19 7.30 0.23
C ASP A 113 -9.33 8.19 0.78
N PRO A 114 -10.59 7.72 0.73
CA PRO A 114 -11.72 8.56 1.11
C PRO A 114 -11.72 8.96 2.58
N LYS A 115 -10.97 8.26 3.42
CA LYS A 115 -10.85 8.53 4.85
C LYS A 115 -9.57 9.31 5.18
N SER A 116 -8.78 9.70 4.18
CA SER A 116 -7.50 10.37 4.36
C SER A 116 -6.59 9.63 5.35
N TYR A 117 -6.54 8.32 5.20
CA TYR A 117 -5.83 7.42 6.13
C TYR A 117 -4.46 7.01 5.61
N PHE A 118 -4.36 6.79 4.28
CA PHE A 118 -3.14 6.22 3.72
C PHE A 118 -2.08 7.26 3.37
N TRP A 119 -2.44 8.22 2.55
CA TRP A 119 -1.46 9.10 1.89
C TRP A 119 -1.33 10.49 2.51
N SER A 120 -2.12 10.79 3.50
CA SER A 120 -2.08 12.09 4.15
C SER A 120 -1.05 12.21 5.26
#